data_42012051ca4bbcff3a6c81e96fd8871e
#
_entry.id   42012051ca4bbcff3a6c81e96fd8871e
#
_cell.length_a   1.000
_cell.length_b   1.000
_cell.length_c   1.000
_cell.angle_alpha   90.00
_cell.angle_beta   90.00
_cell.angle_gamma   90.00
#
_symmetry.space_group_name_H-M   'P 1'
#
loop_
_entity.id
_entity.type
_entity.pdbx_description
1 polymer ?
#
loop_
_entity_poly.entity_id
_entity_poly.type
_entity_poly.pdbx_seq_one_letter_code
_entity_poly.pdbx_strand_id
1 'polypeptide(L)'
;MKAIYKKEVKSYLTSMIGYVFIFFILLLEGIYFTAYNLQNAYPLFGTTLSAVTFIFLILVPVLTMKTIAEERKQKTDQLLLTAPVSVSEIVLGKFLAVATVYAIPVLIICLYPMIMGKYGTVSYAMAYTAVLGFALLGFAQIAVGVFWSSVTENPVIAAVVTFIVLFVCYMITGIGSLIPDSSMASLACYMLLVLLAAVWIYHMIRNLWIAAVIGIAGEAALAITYVVKSTLFEGSIQKFLSVFDITSHFDNFTNGILDLQ
;
A
#
# COMPACT_ATOMS: atom_id res chain seq x y z
N MET A 1 16.78 3.07 18.60
CA MET A 1 15.83 3.69 17.66
C MET A 1 16.30 5.03 17.06
N LYS A 2 16.52 6.12 17.85
CA LYS A 2 16.89 7.47 17.31
C LYS A 2 18.14 7.48 16.41
N ALA A 3 19.20 6.72 16.73
CA ALA A 3 20.42 6.68 15.94
C ALA A 3 20.19 6.07 14.55
N ILE A 4 19.42 4.96 14.47
CA ILE A 4 19.06 4.29 13.23
C ILE A 4 18.22 5.22 12.36
N TYR A 5 17.16 5.81 12.92
CA TYR A 5 16.35 6.79 12.24
C TYR A 5 17.17 7.94 11.63
N LYS A 6 18.04 8.59 12.43
CA LYS A 6 18.86 9.71 11.98
C LYS A 6 19.84 9.30 10.87
N LYS A 7 20.44 8.10 10.99
CA LYS A 7 21.33 7.54 9.94
C LYS A 7 20.55 7.36 8.64
N GLU A 8 19.38 6.72 8.70
CA GLU A 8 18.57 6.42 7.52
C GLU A 8 18.03 7.69 6.85
N VAL A 9 17.44 8.63 7.61
CA VAL A 9 16.98 9.92 7.05
C VAL A 9 18.13 10.64 6.36
N LYS A 10 19.32 10.72 7.00
CA LYS A 10 20.49 11.32 6.38
C LYS A 10 20.88 10.58 5.10
N SER A 11 20.86 9.25 5.10
CA SER A 11 21.17 8.43 3.93
C SER A 11 20.23 8.74 2.75
N TYR A 12 18.93 8.81 2.99
CA TYR A 12 17.95 9.17 1.94
C TYR A 12 18.10 10.60 1.44
N LEU A 13 18.32 11.57 2.35
CA LEU A 13 18.48 12.98 2.00
C LEU A 13 19.84 13.31 1.36
N THR A 14 20.80 12.41 1.43
CA THR A 14 22.10 12.55 0.72
C THR A 14 22.16 11.67 -0.52
N SER A 15 21.21 10.75 -0.70
CA SER A 15 21.15 9.87 -1.86
C SER A 15 20.30 10.47 -2.99
N MET A 16 20.63 10.09 -4.22
CA MET A 16 19.86 10.49 -5.39
C MET A 16 18.41 9.99 -5.34
N ILE A 17 18.14 8.84 -4.69
CA ILE A 17 16.80 8.22 -4.62
C ILE A 17 15.81 9.11 -3.89
N GLY A 18 16.18 9.67 -2.74
CA GLY A 18 15.30 10.55 -1.96
C GLY A 18 14.92 11.82 -2.73
N TYR A 19 15.89 12.46 -3.39
CA TYR A 19 15.63 13.66 -4.21
C TYR A 19 14.77 13.35 -5.43
N VAL A 20 15.06 12.27 -6.14
CA VAL A 20 14.29 11.83 -7.31
C VAL A 20 12.84 11.54 -6.91
N PHE A 21 12.61 10.87 -5.80
CA PHE A 21 11.28 10.60 -5.27
C PHE A 21 10.50 11.89 -4.99
N ILE A 22 11.09 12.82 -4.21
CA ILE A 22 10.47 14.10 -3.88
C ILE A 22 10.18 14.91 -5.15
N PHE A 23 11.14 14.97 -6.06
CA PHE A 23 11.01 15.69 -7.33
C PHE A 23 9.86 15.16 -8.19
N PHE A 24 9.77 13.85 -8.38
CA PHE A 24 8.72 13.28 -9.23
C PHE A 24 7.32 13.47 -8.63
N ILE A 25 7.14 13.29 -7.32
CA ILE A 25 5.85 13.55 -6.67
C ILE A 25 5.45 15.01 -6.87
N LEU A 26 6.33 15.96 -6.55
CA LEU A 26 6.00 17.38 -6.67
C LEU A 26 5.82 17.83 -8.11
N LEU A 27 6.60 17.28 -9.05
CA LEU A 27 6.45 17.58 -10.48
C LEU A 27 5.06 17.15 -10.98
N LEU A 28 4.68 15.93 -10.70
CA LEU A 28 3.42 15.39 -11.21
C LEU A 28 2.22 16.02 -10.53
N GLU A 29 2.28 16.18 -9.20
CA GLU A 29 1.26 16.91 -8.47
C GLU A 29 1.12 18.34 -8.98
N GLY A 30 2.24 19.04 -9.25
CA GLY A 30 2.25 20.38 -9.83
C GLY A 30 1.61 20.44 -11.21
N ILE A 31 1.87 19.46 -12.07
CA ILE A 31 1.26 19.36 -13.42
C ILE A 31 -0.26 19.15 -13.29
N TYR A 32 -0.68 18.14 -12.52
CA TYR A 32 -2.11 17.85 -12.34
C TYR A 32 -2.84 18.99 -11.64
N PHE A 33 -2.24 19.60 -10.61
CA PHE A 33 -2.78 20.77 -9.94
C PHE A 33 -3.00 21.94 -10.90
N THR A 34 -2.01 22.24 -11.74
CA THR A 34 -2.13 23.31 -12.73
C THR A 34 -3.22 23.01 -13.75
N ALA A 35 -3.26 21.78 -14.26
CA ALA A 35 -4.23 21.39 -15.28
C ALA A 35 -5.67 21.34 -14.74
N TYR A 36 -5.90 20.66 -13.61
CA TYR A 36 -7.25 20.46 -13.08
C TYR A 36 -7.74 21.67 -12.28
N ASN A 37 -6.96 22.14 -11.31
CA ASN A 37 -7.44 23.15 -10.36
C ASN A 37 -7.27 24.57 -10.86
N LEU A 38 -6.17 24.90 -11.55
CA LEU A 38 -5.93 26.28 -12.01
C LEU A 38 -6.51 26.55 -13.40
N GLN A 39 -6.25 25.69 -14.39
CA GLN A 39 -6.72 25.93 -15.77
C GLN A 39 -8.20 25.59 -15.95
N ASN A 40 -8.63 24.42 -15.45
CA ASN A 40 -10.03 24.01 -15.56
C ASN A 40 -10.90 24.55 -14.42
N ALA A 41 -10.33 25.30 -13.47
CA ALA A 41 -11.02 25.85 -12.29
C ALA A 41 -11.81 24.80 -11.50
N TYR A 42 -11.35 23.56 -11.43
CA TYR A 42 -12.04 22.48 -10.74
C TYR A 42 -11.84 22.63 -9.22
N PRO A 43 -12.92 22.77 -8.43
CA PRO A 43 -12.81 23.19 -7.02
C PRO A 43 -12.38 22.05 -6.07
N LEU A 44 -12.39 20.77 -6.53
CA LEU A 44 -12.08 19.62 -5.71
C LEU A 44 -10.59 19.25 -5.82
N PHE A 45 -9.83 19.52 -4.77
CA PHE A 45 -8.41 19.17 -4.71
C PHE A 45 -8.17 17.65 -4.64
N GLY A 46 -9.11 16.92 -4.03
CA GLY A 46 -9.02 15.45 -3.91
C GLY A 46 -8.87 14.72 -5.24
N THR A 47 -9.49 15.20 -6.31
CA THR A 47 -9.37 14.60 -7.65
C THR A 47 -7.96 14.69 -8.22
N THR A 48 -7.25 15.78 -7.94
CA THR A 48 -5.85 15.95 -8.32
C THR A 48 -4.96 14.96 -7.60
N LEU A 49 -5.16 14.79 -6.29
CA LEU A 49 -4.44 13.79 -5.49
C LEU A 49 -4.74 12.36 -5.98
N SER A 50 -6.00 12.03 -6.30
CA SER A 50 -6.38 10.72 -6.85
C SER A 50 -5.66 10.41 -8.16
N ALA A 51 -5.49 11.39 -9.04
CA ALA A 51 -4.78 11.20 -10.31
C ALA A 51 -3.29 10.85 -10.12
N VAL A 52 -2.68 11.30 -9.03
CA VAL A 52 -1.27 11.03 -8.72
C VAL A 52 -1.07 9.70 -8.00
N THR A 53 -2.11 9.11 -7.38
CA THR A 53 -1.96 7.85 -6.62
C THR A 53 -1.41 6.69 -7.44
N PHE A 54 -1.73 6.62 -8.74
CA PHE A 54 -1.20 5.59 -9.64
C PHE A 54 0.34 5.57 -9.69
N ILE A 55 0.96 6.73 -9.57
CA ILE A 55 2.42 6.87 -9.62
C ILE A 55 3.11 6.27 -8.39
N PHE A 56 2.41 6.17 -7.27
CA PHE A 56 2.93 5.51 -6.09
C PHE A 56 3.26 4.03 -6.33
N LEU A 57 2.58 3.39 -7.28
CA LEU A 57 2.90 2.01 -7.67
C LEU A 57 4.35 1.85 -8.14
N ILE A 58 4.96 2.90 -8.67
CA ILE A 58 6.34 2.91 -9.14
C ILE A 58 7.27 3.55 -8.11
N LEU A 59 6.88 4.71 -7.58
CA LEU A 59 7.76 5.50 -6.71
C LEU A 59 7.98 4.86 -5.33
N VAL A 60 6.94 4.26 -4.74
CA VAL A 60 7.05 3.64 -3.42
C VAL A 60 7.96 2.40 -3.44
N PRO A 61 7.83 1.45 -4.39
CA PRO A 61 8.80 0.35 -4.53
C PRO A 61 10.25 0.82 -4.67
N VAL A 62 10.48 1.84 -5.49
CA VAL A 62 11.84 2.41 -5.68
C VAL A 62 12.37 3.04 -4.40
N LEU A 63 11.52 3.75 -3.64
CA LEU A 63 11.90 4.37 -2.38
C LEU A 63 12.22 3.32 -1.31
N THR A 64 11.43 2.25 -1.22
CA THR A 64 11.51 1.25 -0.13
C THR A 64 12.48 0.10 -0.41
N MET A 65 12.85 -0.15 -1.67
CA MET A 65 13.62 -1.32 -2.07
C MET A 65 14.93 -1.51 -1.32
N LYS A 66 15.60 -0.41 -0.94
CA LYS A 66 16.91 -0.44 -0.28
C LYS A 66 16.84 -0.49 1.25
N THR A 67 15.68 -0.28 1.84
CA THR A 67 15.51 -0.06 3.28
C THR A 67 16.11 -1.18 4.15
N ILE A 68 15.90 -2.45 3.77
CA ILE A 68 16.44 -3.61 4.49
C ILE A 68 17.22 -4.53 3.56
N ALA A 69 16.75 -4.72 2.31
CA ALA A 69 17.37 -5.63 1.35
C ALA A 69 18.83 -5.27 1.00
N GLU A 70 19.18 -3.98 0.96
CA GLU A 70 20.55 -3.53 0.72
C GLU A 70 21.51 -3.96 1.85
N GLU A 71 21.09 -3.82 3.12
CA GLU A 71 21.89 -4.24 4.27
C GLU A 71 22.07 -5.75 4.33
N ARG A 72 21.03 -6.53 4.00
CA ARG A 72 21.13 -7.99 3.87
C ARG A 72 22.10 -8.38 2.76
N LYS A 73 22.00 -7.76 1.59
CA LYS A 73 22.91 -8.01 0.46
C LYS A 73 24.37 -7.74 0.84
N GLN A 74 24.62 -6.69 1.62
CA GLN A 74 25.96 -6.31 2.08
C GLN A 74 26.37 -7.05 3.37
N LYS A 75 25.49 -7.89 3.96
CA LYS A 75 25.67 -8.58 5.24
C LYS A 75 25.95 -7.64 6.45
N THR A 76 25.54 -6.37 6.32
CA THR A 76 25.69 -5.36 7.38
C THR A 76 24.53 -5.43 8.39
N ASP A 77 23.45 -6.13 8.07
CA ASP A 77 22.36 -6.48 8.99
C ASP A 77 22.82 -7.24 10.21
N GLN A 78 23.87 -8.07 10.10
CA GLN A 78 24.46 -8.80 11.22
C GLN A 78 25.00 -7.86 12.31
N LEU A 79 25.59 -6.71 11.92
CA LEU A 79 26.07 -5.71 12.87
C LEU A 79 24.91 -5.03 13.63
N LEU A 80 23.74 -4.85 12.97
CA LEU A 80 22.55 -4.32 13.62
C LEU A 80 21.89 -5.32 14.58
N LEU A 81 21.91 -6.60 14.21
CA LEU A 81 21.32 -7.67 15.02
C LEU A 81 22.17 -8.02 16.26
N THR A 82 23.49 -7.78 16.21
CA THR A 82 24.38 -7.96 17.37
C THR A 82 24.43 -6.73 18.29
N ALA A 83 23.90 -5.58 17.85
CA ALA A 83 23.77 -4.39 18.69
C ALA A 83 22.69 -4.57 19.75
N PRO A 84 22.78 -3.91 20.92
CA PRO A 84 21.77 -4.00 21.99
C PRO A 84 20.51 -3.18 21.63
N VAL A 85 19.87 -3.52 20.52
CA VAL A 85 18.67 -2.86 19.98
C VAL A 85 17.66 -3.92 19.57
N SER A 86 16.38 -3.73 19.89
CA SER A 86 15.35 -4.68 19.51
C SER A 86 15.06 -4.63 18.00
N VAL A 87 14.65 -5.77 17.43
CA VAL A 87 14.27 -5.86 16.00
C VAL A 87 13.15 -4.87 15.64
N SER A 88 12.18 -4.70 16.53
CA SER A 88 11.09 -3.74 16.36
C SER A 88 11.60 -2.29 16.28
N GLU A 89 12.60 -1.91 17.07
CA GLU A 89 13.21 -0.58 17.00
C GLU A 89 13.97 -0.36 15.69
N ILE A 90 14.57 -1.41 15.13
CA ILE A 90 15.25 -1.34 13.83
C ILE A 90 14.22 -1.10 12.73
N VAL A 91 13.17 -1.92 12.68
CA VAL A 91 12.13 -1.84 11.64
C VAL A 91 11.37 -0.52 11.72
N LEU A 92 10.94 -0.11 12.93
CA LEU A 92 10.25 1.16 13.12
C LEU A 92 11.14 2.37 12.80
N GLY A 93 12.43 2.30 13.18
CA GLY A 93 13.37 3.37 12.86
C GLY A 93 13.54 3.56 11.35
N LYS A 94 13.62 2.47 10.59
CA LYS A 94 13.72 2.48 9.12
C LYS A 94 12.41 2.93 8.47
N PHE A 95 11.26 2.40 8.91
CA PHE A 95 9.95 2.81 8.43
C PHE A 95 9.74 4.32 8.62
N LEU A 96 9.98 4.84 9.82
CA LEU A 96 9.84 6.27 10.13
C LEU A 96 10.78 7.14 9.31
N ALA A 97 11.97 6.65 8.96
CA ALA A 97 12.89 7.39 8.11
C ALA A 97 12.33 7.56 6.68
N VAL A 98 11.83 6.48 6.08
CA VAL A 98 11.20 6.52 4.76
C VAL A 98 9.92 7.37 4.80
N ALA A 99 9.09 7.20 5.84
CA ALA A 99 7.89 8.01 6.07
C ALA A 99 8.20 9.51 6.19
N THR A 100 9.33 9.88 6.81
CA THR A 100 9.78 11.27 6.89
C THR A 100 10.15 11.83 5.50
N VAL A 101 10.83 11.04 4.67
CA VAL A 101 11.16 11.46 3.29
C VAL A 101 9.88 11.67 2.48
N TYR A 102 8.88 10.81 2.64
CA TYR A 102 7.56 10.97 2.02
C TYR A 102 6.79 12.16 2.58
N ALA A 103 6.88 12.44 3.88
CA ALA A 103 6.21 13.57 4.50
C ALA A 103 6.67 14.94 3.95
N ILE A 104 7.89 15.04 3.41
CA ILE A 104 8.41 16.30 2.84
C ILE A 104 7.54 16.79 1.67
N PRO A 105 7.31 16.02 0.59
CA PRO A 105 6.42 16.46 -0.48
C PRO A 105 4.97 16.65 -0.01
N VAL A 106 4.46 15.83 0.91
CA VAL A 106 3.11 15.99 1.46
C VAL A 106 2.95 17.34 2.17
N LEU A 107 3.93 17.77 2.96
CA LEU A 107 3.92 19.09 3.61
C LEU A 107 3.93 20.25 2.60
N ILE A 108 4.60 20.09 1.46
CA ILE A 108 4.57 21.07 0.38
C ILE A 108 3.18 21.09 -0.29
N ILE A 109 2.60 19.92 -0.53
CA ILE A 109 1.26 19.76 -1.09
C ILE A 109 0.19 20.41 -0.18
N CYS A 110 0.38 20.44 1.14
CA CYS A 110 -0.52 21.16 2.06
C CYS A 110 -0.65 22.66 1.75
N LEU A 111 0.25 23.26 1.00
CA LEU A 111 0.18 24.66 0.59
C LEU A 111 -0.76 24.88 -0.62
N TYR A 112 -1.05 23.85 -1.41
CA TYR A 112 -1.82 23.96 -2.65
C TYR A 112 -3.28 24.42 -2.43
N PRO A 113 -4.02 23.90 -1.43
CA PRO A 113 -5.36 24.44 -1.12
C PRO A 113 -5.37 25.92 -0.77
N MET A 114 -4.31 26.43 -0.12
CA MET A 114 -4.17 27.85 0.16
C MET A 114 -3.98 28.70 -1.12
N ILE A 115 -3.26 28.14 -2.10
CA ILE A 115 -3.10 28.79 -3.41
C ILE A 115 -4.43 28.81 -4.15
N MET A 116 -5.16 27.68 -4.16
CA MET A 116 -6.48 27.61 -4.80
C MET A 116 -7.46 28.66 -4.23
N GLY A 117 -7.44 28.86 -2.91
CA GLY A 117 -8.31 29.83 -2.24
C GLY A 117 -8.11 31.28 -2.66
N LYS A 118 -7.01 31.62 -3.36
CA LYS A 118 -6.80 32.93 -3.96
C LYS A 118 -7.48 33.10 -5.32
N TYR A 119 -7.79 32.00 -5.99
CA TYR A 119 -8.37 31.99 -7.35
C TYR A 119 -9.83 31.56 -7.39
N GLY A 120 -10.37 31.02 -6.29
CA GLY A 120 -11.76 30.57 -6.25
C GLY A 120 -12.24 30.14 -4.87
N THR A 121 -13.50 29.71 -4.78
CA THR A 121 -14.08 29.15 -3.53
C THR A 121 -13.63 27.70 -3.35
N VAL A 122 -12.94 27.41 -2.26
CA VAL A 122 -12.41 26.08 -1.93
C VAL A 122 -12.97 25.65 -0.57
N SER A 123 -13.45 24.40 -0.50
CA SER A 123 -13.75 23.77 0.78
C SER A 123 -12.45 23.28 1.43
N TYR A 124 -11.86 24.08 2.31
CA TYR A 124 -10.62 23.74 2.98
C TYR A 124 -10.72 22.45 3.79
N ALA A 125 -11.86 22.20 4.45
CA ALA A 125 -12.08 20.97 5.20
C ALA A 125 -11.92 19.73 4.29
N MET A 126 -12.59 19.73 3.14
CA MET A 126 -12.51 18.62 2.18
C MET A 126 -11.10 18.49 1.58
N ALA A 127 -10.45 19.61 1.25
CA ALA A 127 -9.11 19.60 0.69
C ALA A 127 -8.08 19.02 1.67
N TYR A 128 -8.09 19.43 2.94
CA TYR A 128 -7.17 18.90 3.95
C TYR A 128 -7.49 17.47 4.37
N THR A 129 -8.76 17.05 4.34
CA THR A 129 -9.15 15.65 4.53
C THR A 129 -8.54 14.78 3.42
N ALA A 130 -8.59 15.24 2.17
CA ALA A 130 -7.96 14.55 1.05
C ALA A 130 -6.43 14.45 1.21
N VAL A 131 -5.75 15.54 1.65
CA VAL A 131 -4.31 15.51 1.93
C VAL A 131 -3.96 14.52 3.05
N LEU A 132 -4.77 14.45 4.10
CA LEU A 132 -4.60 13.49 5.18
C LEU A 132 -4.76 12.05 4.66
N GLY A 133 -5.80 11.79 3.87
CA GLY A 133 -6.00 10.49 3.22
C GLY A 133 -4.81 10.11 2.33
N PHE A 134 -4.29 11.06 1.54
CA PHE A 134 -3.11 10.87 0.70
C PHE A 134 -1.85 10.53 1.52
N ALA A 135 -1.66 11.19 2.67
CA ALA A 135 -0.57 10.89 3.59
C ALA A 135 -0.69 9.46 4.16
N LEU A 136 -1.89 9.07 4.61
CA LEU A 136 -2.15 7.73 5.16
C LEU A 136 -1.98 6.64 4.10
N LEU A 137 -2.47 6.87 2.88
CA LEU A 137 -2.29 5.98 1.74
C LEU A 137 -0.80 5.69 1.49
N GLY A 138 0.03 6.74 1.41
CA GLY A 138 1.45 6.57 1.19
C GLY A 138 2.17 5.87 2.35
N PHE A 139 1.79 6.14 3.60
CA PHE A 139 2.34 5.42 4.75
C PHE A 139 1.98 3.93 4.72
N ALA A 140 0.76 3.58 4.35
CA ALA A 140 0.34 2.18 4.20
C ALA A 140 1.15 1.47 3.10
N GLN A 141 1.30 2.11 1.95
CA GLN A 141 2.09 1.55 0.84
C GLN A 141 3.58 1.43 1.18
N ILE A 142 4.16 2.40 1.90
CA ILE A 142 5.53 2.34 2.42
C ILE A 142 5.70 1.15 3.38
N ALA A 143 4.72 0.89 4.25
CA ALA A 143 4.76 -0.27 5.16
C ALA A 143 4.82 -1.60 4.38
N VAL A 144 4.02 -1.74 3.32
CA VAL A 144 4.06 -2.90 2.40
C VAL A 144 5.44 -3.01 1.74
N GLY A 145 6.00 -1.90 1.25
CA GLY A 145 7.32 -1.89 0.62
C GLY A 145 8.46 -2.26 1.57
N VAL A 146 8.45 -1.74 2.79
CA VAL A 146 9.43 -2.09 3.84
C VAL A 146 9.32 -3.57 4.23
N PHE A 147 8.09 -4.11 4.31
CA PHE A 147 7.86 -5.53 4.55
C PHE A 147 8.53 -6.39 3.46
N TRP A 148 8.27 -6.14 2.19
CA TRP A 148 8.87 -6.92 1.10
C TRP A 148 10.39 -6.71 1.00
N SER A 149 10.90 -5.52 1.31
CA SER A 149 12.33 -5.28 1.44
C SER A 149 12.97 -6.11 2.56
N SER A 150 12.21 -6.52 3.59
CA SER A 150 12.69 -7.37 4.66
C SER A 150 12.72 -8.86 4.32
N VAL A 151 11.94 -9.30 3.34
CA VAL A 151 11.83 -10.72 2.95
C VAL A 151 12.93 -11.12 1.94
N THR A 152 13.47 -10.17 1.16
CA THR A 152 14.43 -10.45 0.09
C THR A 152 15.80 -9.86 0.40
N GLU A 153 16.86 -10.45 -0.15
CA GLU A 153 18.23 -9.93 -0.09
C GLU A 153 18.60 -9.06 -1.30
N ASN A 154 17.73 -9.04 -2.32
CA ASN A 154 17.98 -8.29 -3.55
C ASN A 154 17.02 -7.10 -3.64
N PRO A 155 17.53 -5.85 -3.62
CA PRO A 155 16.70 -4.65 -3.71
C PRO A 155 15.80 -4.60 -4.95
N VAL A 156 16.28 -5.11 -6.09
CA VAL A 156 15.48 -5.12 -7.34
C VAL A 156 14.30 -6.08 -7.22
N ILE A 157 14.52 -7.27 -6.63
CA ILE A 157 13.43 -8.24 -6.38
C ILE A 157 12.43 -7.63 -5.39
N ALA A 158 12.92 -6.96 -4.33
CA ALA A 158 12.06 -6.25 -3.38
C ALA A 158 11.16 -5.22 -4.08
N ALA A 159 11.73 -4.41 -5.00
CA ALA A 159 10.96 -3.43 -5.76
C ALA A 159 9.90 -4.09 -6.65
N VAL A 160 10.29 -5.12 -7.40
CA VAL A 160 9.36 -5.82 -8.32
C VAL A 160 8.22 -6.48 -7.56
N VAL A 161 8.50 -7.18 -6.45
CA VAL A 161 7.45 -7.82 -5.64
C VAL A 161 6.55 -6.76 -5.00
N THR A 162 7.10 -5.68 -4.46
CA THR A 162 6.32 -4.57 -3.92
C THR A 162 5.41 -3.96 -4.99
N PHE A 163 5.93 -3.72 -6.19
CA PHE A 163 5.14 -3.21 -7.31
C PHE A 163 3.98 -4.16 -7.65
N ILE A 164 4.24 -5.46 -7.77
CA ILE A 164 3.21 -6.46 -8.09
C ILE A 164 2.11 -6.45 -7.01
N VAL A 165 2.49 -6.45 -5.73
CA VAL A 165 1.53 -6.45 -4.63
C VAL A 165 0.69 -5.17 -4.63
N LEU A 166 1.30 -4.00 -4.74
CA LEU A 166 0.59 -2.73 -4.80
C LEU A 166 -0.30 -2.64 -6.04
N PHE A 167 0.16 -3.14 -7.18
CA PHE A 167 -0.62 -3.18 -8.42
C PHE A 167 -1.85 -4.09 -8.29
N VAL A 168 -1.70 -5.27 -7.68
CA VAL A 168 -2.83 -6.16 -7.37
C VAL A 168 -3.82 -5.46 -6.44
N CYS A 169 -3.35 -4.81 -5.37
CA CYS A 169 -4.21 -4.05 -4.47
C CYS A 169 -4.95 -2.91 -5.20
N TYR A 170 -4.28 -2.24 -6.15
CA TYR A 170 -4.89 -1.18 -6.96
C TYR A 170 -5.95 -1.72 -7.93
N MET A 171 -5.73 -2.90 -8.52
CA MET A 171 -6.65 -3.52 -9.47
C MET A 171 -7.78 -4.31 -8.79
N ILE A 172 -7.75 -4.47 -7.48
CA ILE A 172 -8.62 -5.43 -6.76
C ILE A 172 -10.10 -5.10 -6.89
N THR A 173 -10.47 -3.82 -6.92
CA THR A 173 -11.85 -3.36 -7.17
C THR A 173 -12.31 -3.73 -8.59
N GLY A 174 -11.44 -3.50 -9.59
CA GLY A 174 -11.71 -3.91 -10.97
C GLY A 174 -11.88 -5.41 -11.10
N ILE A 175 -11.03 -6.20 -10.43
CA ILE A 175 -11.14 -7.67 -10.40
C ILE A 175 -12.43 -8.09 -9.68
N GLY A 176 -12.75 -7.47 -8.56
CA GLY A 176 -13.97 -7.73 -7.80
C GLY A 176 -15.24 -7.50 -8.62
N SER A 177 -15.28 -6.47 -9.45
CA SER A 177 -16.42 -6.15 -10.31
C SER A 177 -16.63 -7.15 -11.47
N LEU A 178 -15.61 -7.94 -11.82
CA LEU A 178 -15.74 -9.02 -12.81
C LEU A 178 -16.35 -10.29 -12.24
N ILE A 179 -16.38 -10.43 -10.91
CA ILE A 179 -16.93 -11.59 -10.23
C ILE A 179 -18.42 -11.31 -9.95
N PRO A 180 -19.35 -12.17 -10.43
CA PRO A 180 -20.77 -12.01 -10.11
C PRO A 180 -21.05 -12.06 -8.61
N ASP A 181 -22.02 -11.29 -8.13
CA ASP A 181 -22.41 -11.25 -6.71
C ASP A 181 -23.11 -12.54 -6.23
N SER A 182 -23.21 -13.54 -7.09
CA SER A 182 -23.87 -14.81 -6.77
C SER A 182 -23.11 -15.59 -5.70
N SER A 183 -23.86 -16.24 -4.81
CA SER A 183 -23.29 -17.09 -3.76
C SER A 183 -22.40 -18.21 -4.31
N MET A 184 -22.73 -18.72 -5.51
CA MET A 184 -21.97 -19.78 -6.16
C MET A 184 -20.60 -19.29 -6.69
N ALA A 185 -20.55 -18.06 -7.24
CA ALA A 185 -19.28 -17.47 -7.69
C ALA A 185 -18.35 -17.19 -6.51
N SER A 186 -18.88 -16.65 -5.41
CA SER A 186 -18.11 -16.44 -4.19
C SER A 186 -17.57 -17.75 -3.60
N LEU A 187 -18.39 -18.81 -3.56
CA LEU A 187 -17.95 -20.14 -3.14
C LEU A 187 -16.79 -20.65 -4.00
N ALA A 188 -16.93 -20.59 -5.34
CA ALA A 188 -15.89 -21.03 -6.26
C ALA A 188 -14.57 -20.27 -6.04
N CYS A 189 -14.62 -18.96 -5.80
CA CYS A 189 -13.44 -18.16 -5.48
C CYS A 189 -12.80 -18.57 -4.16
N TYR A 190 -13.57 -18.80 -3.09
CA TYR A 190 -13.02 -19.27 -1.82
C TYR A 190 -12.43 -20.68 -1.92
N MET A 191 -13.05 -21.59 -2.66
CA MET A 191 -12.48 -22.92 -2.94
C MET A 191 -11.13 -22.79 -3.65
N LEU A 192 -11.04 -21.94 -4.67
CA LEU A 192 -9.76 -21.66 -5.35
C LEU A 192 -8.70 -21.12 -4.38
N LEU A 193 -9.05 -20.18 -3.49
CA LEU A 193 -8.14 -19.63 -2.48
C LEU A 193 -7.64 -20.70 -1.51
N VAL A 194 -8.52 -21.61 -1.05
CA VAL A 194 -8.14 -22.73 -0.18
C VAL A 194 -7.20 -23.68 -0.89
N LEU A 195 -7.45 -24.00 -2.16
CA LEU A 195 -6.55 -24.83 -2.97
C LEU A 195 -5.17 -24.18 -3.15
N LEU A 196 -5.13 -22.88 -3.45
CA LEU A 196 -3.85 -22.14 -3.57
C LEU A 196 -3.09 -22.13 -2.24
N ALA A 197 -3.79 -21.94 -1.12
CA ALA A 197 -3.21 -22.00 0.22
C ALA A 197 -2.66 -23.41 0.53
N ALA A 198 -3.38 -24.46 0.18
CA ALA A 198 -2.93 -25.85 0.35
C ALA A 198 -1.67 -26.15 -0.48
N VAL A 199 -1.61 -25.67 -1.73
CA VAL A 199 -0.43 -25.80 -2.59
C VAL A 199 0.76 -25.03 -1.98
N TRP A 200 0.51 -23.81 -1.49
CA TRP A 200 1.57 -23.02 -0.85
C TRP A 200 2.11 -23.69 0.42
N ILE A 201 1.22 -24.24 1.27
CA ILE A 201 1.60 -25.03 2.46
C ILE A 201 2.41 -26.25 2.05
N TYR A 202 2.03 -26.95 0.98
CA TYR A 202 2.81 -28.09 0.46
C TYR A 202 4.23 -27.66 0.07
N HIS A 203 4.40 -26.54 -0.63
CA HIS A 203 5.73 -26.04 -0.97
C HIS A 203 6.58 -25.68 0.23
N MET A 204 5.94 -25.17 1.29
CA MET A 204 6.62 -24.72 2.51
C MET A 204 7.04 -25.91 3.40
N ILE A 205 6.12 -26.86 3.64
CA ILE A 205 6.33 -27.97 4.59
C ILE A 205 6.90 -29.22 3.89
N ARG A 206 6.76 -29.31 2.55
CA ARG A 206 7.15 -30.50 1.77
C ARG A 206 6.48 -31.81 2.20
N ASN A 207 5.33 -31.72 2.87
CA ASN A 207 4.54 -32.85 3.33
C ASN A 207 3.16 -32.84 2.69
N LEU A 208 2.93 -33.79 1.76
CA LEU A 208 1.69 -33.90 1.01
C LEU A 208 0.47 -34.18 1.91
N TRP A 209 0.65 -35.01 2.95
CA TRP A 209 -0.45 -35.38 3.83
C TRP A 209 -0.99 -34.21 4.63
N ILE A 210 -0.13 -33.36 5.17
CA ILE A 210 -0.54 -32.17 5.91
C ILE A 210 -1.26 -31.17 4.99
N ALA A 211 -0.72 -30.92 3.80
CA ALA A 211 -1.34 -30.03 2.84
C ALA A 211 -2.70 -30.55 2.36
N ALA A 212 -2.81 -31.86 2.10
CA ALA A 212 -4.06 -32.50 1.68
C ALA A 212 -5.13 -32.44 2.78
N VAL A 213 -4.77 -32.73 4.03
CA VAL A 213 -5.72 -32.66 5.16
C VAL A 213 -6.25 -31.25 5.36
N ILE A 214 -5.38 -30.22 5.32
CA ILE A 214 -5.78 -28.82 5.47
C ILE A 214 -6.66 -28.40 4.29
N GLY A 215 -6.27 -28.75 3.06
CA GLY A 215 -7.05 -28.45 1.87
C GLY A 215 -8.45 -29.08 1.92
N ILE A 216 -8.55 -30.38 2.15
CA ILE A 216 -9.83 -31.11 2.21
C ILE A 216 -10.69 -30.61 3.39
N ALA A 217 -10.11 -30.34 4.54
CA ALA A 217 -10.85 -29.79 5.68
C ALA A 217 -11.41 -28.38 5.38
N GLY A 218 -10.62 -27.53 4.72
CA GLY A 218 -11.04 -26.20 4.29
C GLY A 218 -12.18 -26.26 3.26
N GLU A 219 -12.05 -27.10 2.22
CA GLU A 219 -13.09 -27.30 1.21
C GLU A 219 -14.39 -27.86 1.82
N ALA A 220 -14.26 -28.85 2.70
CA ALA A 220 -15.42 -29.42 3.39
C ALA A 220 -16.12 -28.37 4.28
N ALA A 221 -15.38 -27.55 5.01
CA ALA A 221 -15.93 -26.49 5.83
C ALA A 221 -16.70 -25.44 4.97
N LEU A 222 -16.15 -25.04 3.82
CA LEU A 222 -16.81 -24.14 2.88
C LEU A 222 -18.10 -24.77 2.31
N ALA A 223 -18.05 -26.03 1.89
CA ALA A 223 -19.20 -26.74 1.37
C ALA A 223 -20.33 -26.89 2.42
N ILE A 224 -19.99 -27.24 3.64
CA ILE A 224 -20.96 -27.35 4.75
C ILE A 224 -21.59 -25.98 5.04
N THR A 225 -20.77 -24.92 5.14
CA THR A 225 -21.26 -23.56 5.39
C THR A 225 -22.19 -23.08 4.28
N TYR A 226 -21.88 -23.41 3.04
CA TYR A 226 -22.73 -23.08 1.89
C TYR A 226 -24.08 -23.78 1.94
N VAL A 227 -24.12 -25.07 2.29
CA VAL A 227 -25.38 -25.85 2.41
C VAL A 227 -26.25 -25.33 3.55
N VAL A 228 -25.62 -24.90 4.66
CA VAL A 228 -26.37 -24.38 5.84
C VAL A 228 -26.87 -22.95 5.60
N LYS A 229 -26.05 -22.09 4.98
CA LYS A 229 -26.37 -20.68 4.76
C LYS A 229 -25.70 -20.13 3.49
N SER A 230 -26.30 -20.41 2.33
CA SER A 230 -25.80 -19.89 1.03
C SER A 230 -25.79 -18.36 0.94
N THR A 231 -26.70 -17.68 1.66
CA THR A 231 -26.79 -16.21 1.67
C THR A 231 -25.57 -15.52 2.27
N LEU A 232 -24.76 -16.21 3.09
CA LEU A 232 -23.53 -15.65 3.62
C LEU A 232 -22.47 -15.44 2.54
N PHE A 233 -22.58 -16.15 1.43
CA PHE A 233 -21.63 -16.06 0.31
C PHE A 233 -22.02 -14.99 -0.71
N GLU A 234 -23.22 -14.43 -0.66
CA GLU A 234 -23.65 -13.37 -1.59
C GLU A 234 -22.82 -12.10 -1.35
N GLY A 235 -22.03 -11.70 -2.37
CA GLY A 235 -21.17 -10.53 -2.31
C GLY A 235 -20.03 -10.62 -1.27
N SER A 236 -19.81 -11.78 -0.63
CA SER A 236 -18.79 -11.92 0.41
C SER A 236 -17.38 -11.82 -0.14
N ILE A 237 -17.14 -12.31 -1.36
CA ILE A 237 -15.82 -12.21 -1.99
C ILE A 237 -15.47 -10.76 -2.31
N GLN A 238 -16.45 -9.95 -2.75
CA GLN A 238 -16.25 -8.53 -3.00
C GLN A 238 -15.90 -7.78 -1.71
N LYS A 239 -16.59 -8.10 -0.61
CA LYS A 239 -16.27 -7.55 0.72
C LYS A 239 -14.90 -7.99 1.22
N PHE A 240 -14.52 -9.23 0.98
CA PHE A 240 -13.17 -9.71 1.32
C PHE A 240 -12.10 -8.99 0.50
N LEU A 241 -12.31 -8.85 -0.80
CA LEU A 241 -11.39 -8.13 -1.68
C LEU A 241 -11.29 -6.65 -1.33
N SER A 242 -12.40 -6.01 -0.95
CA SER A 242 -12.41 -4.58 -0.60
C SER A 242 -11.55 -4.25 0.63
N VAL A 243 -11.28 -5.21 1.53
CA VAL A 243 -10.34 -5.02 2.65
C VAL A 243 -8.91 -4.73 2.16
N PHE A 244 -8.54 -5.30 1.01
CA PHE A 244 -7.22 -5.09 0.41
C PHE A 244 -7.18 -3.89 -0.55
N ASP A 245 -8.31 -3.25 -0.78
CA ASP A 245 -8.40 -2.07 -1.64
C ASP A 245 -8.01 -0.81 -0.87
N ILE A 246 -6.70 -0.55 -0.89
CA ILE A 246 -6.14 0.64 -0.24
C ILE A 246 -6.61 1.93 -0.93
N THR A 247 -7.01 1.86 -2.21
CA THR A 247 -7.35 3.02 -3.02
C THR A 247 -8.79 3.48 -2.79
N SER A 248 -9.74 2.56 -2.63
CA SER A 248 -11.14 2.91 -2.37
C SER A 248 -11.34 3.62 -1.04
N HIS A 249 -10.53 3.25 -0.03
CA HIS A 249 -10.51 3.96 1.24
C HIS A 249 -10.07 5.42 1.07
N PHE A 250 -9.13 5.69 0.16
CA PHE A 250 -8.71 7.05 -0.16
C PHE A 250 -9.83 7.87 -0.83
N ASP A 251 -10.67 7.26 -1.67
CA ASP A 251 -11.77 7.95 -2.35
C ASP A 251 -12.79 8.52 -1.35
N ASN A 252 -13.00 7.89 -0.20
CA ASN A 252 -13.84 8.44 0.86
C ASN A 252 -13.26 9.75 1.41
N PHE A 253 -11.93 9.82 1.60
CA PHE A 253 -11.26 11.04 2.06
C PHE A 253 -11.33 12.17 1.02
N THR A 254 -11.29 11.85 -0.29
CA THR A 254 -11.41 12.87 -1.35
C THR A 254 -12.79 13.52 -1.38
N ASN A 255 -13.82 12.80 -0.95
CA ASN A 255 -15.19 13.29 -0.80
C ASN A 255 -15.46 13.96 0.57
N GLY A 256 -14.43 14.11 1.41
CA GLY A 256 -14.53 14.75 2.71
C GLY A 256 -15.14 13.88 3.81
N ILE A 257 -15.27 12.56 3.56
CA ILE A 257 -15.81 11.61 4.54
C ILE A 257 -14.61 11.02 5.30
N LEU A 258 -14.54 11.32 6.61
CA LEU A 258 -13.59 10.68 7.52
C LEU A 258 -14.17 9.31 7.94
N ASP A 259 -13.95 8.30 7.13
CA ASP A 259 -14.28 6.93 7.47
C ASP A 259 -13.04 6.29 8.11
N LEU A 260 -13.14 5.98 9.41
CA LEU A 260 -12.08 5.39 10.22
C LEU A 260 -12.31 3.88 10.49
N GLN A 261 -13.20 3.25 9.71
CA GLN A 261 -13.48 1.81 9.84
C GLN A 261 -12.43 0.94 9.16
#